data_70a5fc9ff489364a1e16d52895719436
#
_entry.id   70a5fc9ff489364a1e16d52895719436
#
_cell.length_a   1.000
_cell.length_b   1.000
_cell.length_c   1.000
_cell.angle_alpha   90.00
_cell.angle_beta   90.00
_cell.angle_gamma   90.00
#
_symmetry.space_group_name_H-M   'P 1'
#
loop_
_entity.id
_entity.type
_entity.pdbx_description
1 polymer ?
#
loop_
_entity_poly.entity_id
_entity_poly.type
_entity_poly.pdbx_seq_one_letter_code
_entity_poly.pdbx_strand_id
1 'polypeptide(L)'
;MKKVGFALVILLVATAVFAQNDRAPRPDRRDRDDVATTVRTFGQFPLNPEGSAAITRMIDDFDVPEEYVAQPPVSAMAVHHATDLAVNLTYHGGDVINTARVVCIFWGPTWASGGSDNARATAIQAFRDQLGTSSHYSMLTQYYDSAFINTTNLHGSQADWFDTTNALPSNGNVTDSVVRAEVARYTNAHGINTSTVYEVFLPQYVPGTSTRVYSSSGSSTSCGGPNLAYCAYHSNNGSTKYSIEPYPSCSGCQVSGWTVAQNMEHFMVHETREAVTDANGTAWYDSSGNEADDKCAWTGLFISNGYGYQPEWSNAANGCVQ
;
A
#
# COMPACT_ATOMS: atom_id res chain seq x y z
N MET A 1 70.76 40.15 -39.73
CA MET A 1 69.49 40.40 -40.41
C MET A 1 68.45 39.42 -39.88
N LYS A 2 67.56 39.88 -39.02
CA LYS A 2 66.56 39.09 -38.38
C LYS A 2 65.25 39.12 -39.22
N LYS A 3 64.78 38.00 -39.68
CA LYS A 3 63.48 37.90 -40.39
C LYS A 3 62.37 37.71 -39.33
N VAL A 4 61.44 38.64 -39.32
CA VAL A 4 60.24 38.58 -38.51
C VAL A 4 59.16 37.91 -39.37
N GLY A 5 58.69 36.77 -38.91
CA GLY A 5 57.53 36.06 -39.52
C GLY A 5 56.23 36.52 -38.89
N PHE A 6 55.29 37.03 -39.69
CA PHE A 6 53.96 37.37 -39.29
C PHE A 6 53.08 36.06 -39.34
N ALA A 7 52.55 35.65 -38.21
CA ALA A 7 51.53 34.60 -38.19
C ALA A 7 50.14 35.24 -38.27
N LEU A 8 49.42 34.88 -39.32
CA LEU A 8 48.03 35.29 -39.55
C LEU A 8 47.10 34.36 -38.74
N VAL A 9 46.45 34.90 -37.73
CA VAL A 9 45.41 34.18 -36.97
C VAL A 9 44.07 34.40 -37.67
N ILE A 10 43.54 33.34 -38.29
CA ILE A 10 42.20 33.35 -38.87
C ILE A 10 41.20 33.03 -37.75
N LEU A 11 40.37 34.00 -37.37
CA LEU A 11 39.27 33.83 -36.41
C LEU A 11 38.04 33.29 -37.19
N LEU A 12 37.74 32.02 -37.01
CA LEU A 12 36.48 31.42 -37.49
C LEU A 12 35.35 31.78 -36.53
N VAL A 13 34.47 32.68 -36.94
CA VAL A 13 33.22 32.97 -36.24
C VAL A 13 32.20 31.94 -36.67
N ALA A 14 31.91 31.00 -35.79
CA ALA A 14 30.78 30.06 -35.97
C ALA A 14 29.47 30.76 -35.56
N THR A 15 28.63 31.10 -36.54
CA THR A 15 27.25 31.54 -36.30
C THR A 15 26.41 30.35 -35.94
N ALA A 16 26.05 30.22 -34.66
CA ALA A 16 25.04 29.28 -34.21
C ALA A 16 23.64 29.81 -34.59
N VAL A 17 22.99 29.12 -35.52
CA VAL A 17 21.58 29.34 -35.83
C VAL A 17 20.76 28.68 -34.71
N PHE A 18 20.19 29.49 -33.83
CA PHE A 18 19.19 28.99 -32.86
C PHE A 18 17.88 28.74 -33.61
N ALA A 19 17.52 27.48 -33.78
CA ALA A 19 16.17 27.10 -34.15
C ALA A 19 15.25 27.45 -32.99
N GLN A 20 14.40 28.46 -33.16
CA GLN A 20 13.26 28.74 -32.26
C GLN A 20 12.31 27.54 -32.32
N ASN A 21 12.30 26.74 -31.26
CA ASN A 21 11.26 25.78 -31.01
C ASN A 21 10.04 26.53 -30.45
N ASP A 22 9.07 26.80 -31.29
CA ASP A 22 7.75 27.26 -30.89
C ASP A 22 7.03 26.12 -30.12
N ARG A 23 7.40 25.95 -28.85
CA ARG A 23 6.59 25.18 -27.89
C ARG A 23 5.52 26.12 -27.36
N ALA A 24 4.26 25.74 -27.59
CA ALA A 24 3.13 26.37 -26.93
C ALA A 24 3.42 26.57 -25.42
N PRO A 25 3.02 27.70 -24.84
CA PRO A 25 3.28 27.97 -23.43
C PRO A 25 2.62 26.86 -22.58
N ARG A 26 3.42 26.18 -21.76
CA ARG A 26 2.89 25.25 -20.75
C ARG A 26 2.04 26.08 -19.80
N PRO A 27 0.83 25.62 -19.43
CA PRO A 27 0.06 26.30 -18.40
C PRO A 27 0.87 26.42 -17.12
N ASP A 28 0.82 27.61 -16.54
CA ASP A 28 1.58 28.01 -15.34
C ASP A 28 1.28 27.02 -14.21
N ARG A 29 2.33 26.50 -13.59
CA ARG A 29 2.28 25.51 -12.50
C ARG A 29 1.65 26.07 -11.22
N ARG A 30 1.34 27.36 -11.16
CA ARG A 30 0.89 28.06 -9.96
C ARG A 30 -0.60 27.89 -9.63
N ASP A 31 -1.41 27.44 -10.60
CA ASP A 31 -2.87 27.22 -10.38
C ASP A 31 -3.23 25.79 -9.94
N ARG A 32 -2.25 24.95 -9.55
CA ARG A 32 -2.49 23.59 -9.09
C ARG A 32 -2.42 23.40 -7.58
N ASP A 33 -2.09 24.43 -6.82
CA ASP A 33 -1.89 24.27 -5.37
C ASP A 33 -3.18 24.37 -4.55
N ASP A 34 -4.32 24.71 -5.17
CA ASP A 34 -5.62 24.82 -4.50
C ASP A 34 -6.63 23.71 -4.82
N VAL A 35 -6.29 22.75 -5.65
CA VAL A 35 -7.05 21.51 -5.71
C VAL A 35 -6.61 20.68 -4.51
N ALA A 36 -7.46 20.62 -3.48
CA ALA A 36 -7.32 19.62 -2.43
C ALA A 36 -7.01 18.30 -3.13
N THR A 37 -5.75 17.88 -3.06
CA THR A 37 -5.29 16.62 -3.62
C THR A 37 -6.08 15.57 -2.85
N THR A 38 -7.15 15.09 -3.44
CA THR A 38 -7.82 13.88 -2.99
C THR A 38 -6.74 12.82 -3.16
N VAL A 39 -6.08 12.49 -2.05
CA VAL A 39 -5.11 11.40 -2.02
C VAL A 39 -5.91 10.18 -2.40
N ARG A 40 -5.70 9.66 -3.60
CA ARG A 40 -6.26 8.37 -3.97
C ARG A 40 -5.50 7.35 -3.14
N THR A 41 -6.18 6.73 -2.21
CA THR A 41 -5.74 5.47 -1.64
C THR A 41 -5.95 4.44 -2.74
N PHE A 42 -4.88 3.80 -3.17
CA PHE A 42 -4.93 2.68 -4.11
C PHE A 42 -5.14 1.40 -3.29
N GLY A 43 -5.69 0.34 -3.91
CA GLY A 43 -5.75 -0.97 -3.32
C GLY A 43 -6.29 -0.97 -1.88
N GLN A 44 -7.56 -0.68 -1.66
CA GLN A 44 -8.16 -0.93 -0.35
C GLN A 44 -8.48 -2.41 -0.24
N PHE A 45 -7.85 -3.10 0.70
CA PHE A 45 -8.19 -4.48 1.01
C PHE A 45 -9.65 -4.57 1.47
N PRO A 46 -10.54 -5.19 0.68
CA PRO A 46 -11.98 -5.18 0.94
C PRO A 46 -12.35 -5.98 2.19
N LEU A 47 -13.55 -5.75 2.70
CA LEU A 47 -14.09 -6.52 3.81
C LEU A 47 -14.37 -7.97 3.40
N ASN A 48 -14.16 -8.90 4.33
CA ASN A 48 -14.58 -10.29 4.16
C ASN A 48 -16.08 -10.37 3.91
N PRO A 49 -16.55 -10.92 2.78
CA PRO A 49 -17.98 -11.02 2.45
C PRO A 49 -18.82 -11.75 3.52
N GLU A 50 -18.27 -12.80 4.13
CA GLU A 50 -18.95 -13.55 5.19
C GLU A 50 -19.08 -12.71 6.47
N GLY A 51 -18.04 -11.97 6.84
CA GLY A 51 -18.07 -11.06 7.98
C GLY A 51 -19.00 -9.87 7.75
N SER A 52 -19.02 -9.32 6.54
CA SER A 52 -19.95 -8.24 6.16
C SER A 52 -21.42 -8.68 6.21
N ALA A 53 -21.74 -9.89 5.75
CA ALA A 53 -23.09 -10.45 5.83
C ALA A 53 -23.54 -10.68 7.29
N ALA A 54 -22.61 -11.00 8.20
CA ALA A 54 -22.90 -11.13 9.62
C ALA A 54 -23.21 -9.77 10.27
N ILE A 55 -22.48 -8.73 9.88
CA ILE A 55 -22.73 -7.36 10.34
C ILE A 55 -24.11 -6.86 9.88
N THR A 56 -24.47 -7.09 8.62
CA THR A 56 -25.79 -6.73 8.08
C THR A 56 -26.92 -7.45 8.84
N ARG A 57 -26.76 -8.76 9.14
CA ARG A 57 -27.74 -9.51 9.93
C ARG A 57 -27.85 -9.01 11.38
N MET A 58 -26.75 -8.60 12.00
CA MET A 58 -26.78 -8.01 13.33
C MET A 58 -27.51 -6.66 13.38
N ILE A 59 -27.41 -5.87 12.32
CA ILE A 59 -28.12 -4.59 12.20
C ILE A 59 -29.63 -4.82 12.02
N ASP A 60 -30.03 -5.84 11.24
CA ASP A 60 -31.42 -6.20 11.01
C ASP A 60 -32.13 -6.77 12.25
N ASP A 61 -31.36 -7.38 13.18
CA ASP A 61 -31.89 -7.96 14.43
C ASP A 61 -31.94 -6.97 15.61
N PHE A 62 -31.35 -5.77 15.47
CA PHE A 62 -31.46 -4.70 16.45
C PHE A 62 -32.44 -3.64 15.94
N ASP A 63 -33.48 -3.33 16.72
CA ASP A 63 -34.35 -2.15 16.53
C ASP A 63 -33.49 -0.87 16.70
N VAL A 64 -32.77 -0.48 15.65
CA VAL A 64 -31.98 0.75 15.62
C VAL A 64 -32.95 1.92 15.36
N PRO A 65 -32.98 2.96 16.19
CA PRO A 65 -33.85 4.13 15.95
C PRO A 65 -33.66 4.69 14.55
N GLU A 66 -34.75 5.05 13.90
CA GLU A 66 -34.85 5.45 12.50
C GLU A 66 -33.94 6.66 12.11
N GLU A 67 -33.44 7.41 13.08
CA GLU A 67 -32.50 8.51 12.86
C GLU A 67 -31.06 8.06 12.46
N TYR A 68 -30.73 6.75 12.63
CA TYR A 68 -29.45 6.17 12.24
C TYR A 68 -29.46 5.53 10.85
N VAL A 69 -30.62 5.41 10.20
CA VAL A 69 -30.79 4.74 8.89
C VAL A 69 -30.62 5.69 7.70
N ALA A 70 -30.33 6.96 7.92
CA ALA A 70 -30.30 8.00 6.89
C ALA A 70 -28.97 8.14 6.12
N GLN A 71 -28.18 7.07 5.98
CA GLN A 71 -27.14 7.01 4.95
C GLN A 71 -27.48 5.86 4.01
N PRO A 72 -27.49 6.10 2.67
CA PRO A 72 -27.64 4.98 1.74
C PRO A 72 -26.54 3.98 2.05
N PRO A 73 -26.83 2.66 1.99
CA PRO A 73 -25.80 1.65 2.16
C PRO A 73 -24.65 2.06 1.24
N VAL A 74 -23.45 2.22 1.82
CA VAL A 74 -22.23 2.26 1.02
C VAL A 74 -22.39 1.13 0.05
N SER A 75 -22.54 1.47 -1.24
CA SER A 75 -22.66 0.47 -2.30
C SER A 75 -21.55 -0.52 -1.99
N ALA A 76 -21.94 -1.77 -1.69
CA ALA A 76 -21.01 -2.84 -1.41
C ALA A 76 -19.92 -2.69 -2.47
N MET A 77 -18.71 -2.33 -2.06
CA MET A 77 -17.57 -2.30 -2.95
C MET A 77 -17.54 -3.69 -3.54
N ALA A 78 -17.64 -3.75 -4.83
CA ALA A 78 -18.05 -4.86 -5.64
C ALA A 78 -17.64 -6.20 -5.04
N VAL A 79 -18.63 -6.98 -4.63
CA VAL A 79 -18.47 -8.44 -4.70
C VAL A 79 -18.07 -8.69 -6.15
N HIS A 80 -16.80 -8.97 -6.39
CA HIS A 80 -16.29 -9.20 -7.73
C HIS A 80 -17.16 -10.29 -8.34
N HIS A 81 -18.00 -9.93 -9.31
CA HIS A 81 -18.77 -10.90 -10.04
C HIS A 81 -17.78 -11.82 -10.77
N ALA A 82 -18.11 -13.11 -10.87
CA ALA A 82 -17.30 -14.10 -11.59
C ALA A 82 -16.89 -13.67 -13.02
N THR A 83 -17.56 -12.67 -13.58
CA THR A 83 -17.20 -12.06 -14.89
C THR A 83 -15.98 -11.15 -14.82
N ASP A 84 -15.70 -10.51 -13.70
CA ASP A 84 -14.53 -9.61 -13.55
C ASP A 84 -13.25 -10.42 -13.34
N LEU A 85 -13.36 -11.65 -12.84
CA LEU A 85 -12.24 -12.57 -12.70
C LEU A 85 -11.65 -13.06 -14.05
N ALA A 86 -12.36 -12.91 -15.14
CA ALA A 86 -11.90 -13.39 -16.46
C ALA A 86 -11.00 -12.41 -17.22
N VAL A 87 -10.80 -11.18 -16.72
CA VAL A 87 -10.03 -10.14 -17.38
C VAL A 87 -8.62 -10.09 -16.81
N ASN A 88 -7.62 -10.26 -17.68
CA ASN A 88 -6.22 -10.11 -17.30
C ASN A 88 -5.88 -8.65 -16.94
N LEU A 89 -4.88 -8.49 -16.07
CA LEU A 89 -4.28 -7.19 -15.85
C LEU A 89 -3.57 -6.72 -17.10
N THR A 90 -3.59 -5.42 -17.34
CA THR A 90 -2.89 -4.78 -18.46
C THR A 90 -1.89 -3.76 -17.91
N TYR A 91 -0.77 -3.62 -18.61
CA TYR A 91 0.24 -2.62 -18.24
C TYR A 91 -0.14 -1.24 -18.78
N HIS A 92 -0.20 -0.24 -17.89
CA HIS A 92 -0.62 1.13 -18.22
C HIS A 92 0.55 2.13 -18.29
N GLY A 93 1.80 1.64 -18.20
CA GLY A 93 2.99 2.45 -18.41
C GLY A 93 3.60 3.07 -17.15
N GLY A 94 3.08 2.74 -15.97
CA GLY A 94 3.62 3.19 -14.68
C GLY A 94 4.81 2.35 -14.20
N ASP A 95 5.35 2.75 -13.04
CA ASP A 95 6.49 2.08 -12.43
C ASP A 95 6.07 0.83 -11.66
N VAL A 96 6.87 -0.23 -11.74
CA VAL A 96 6.88 -1.34 -10.81
C VAL A 96 8.13 -1.26 -9.91
N ILE A 97 8.10 -1.91 -8.75
CA ILE A 97 9.29 -1.98 -7.90
C ILE A 97 10.09 -3.25 -8.23
N ASN A 98 11.06 -3.13 -9.10
CA ASN A 98 11.81 -4.29 -9.63
C ASN A 98 12.61 -5.04 -8.56
N THR A 99 13.07 -4.37 -7.50
CA THR A 99 13.79 -5.00 -6.38
C THR A 99 13.26 -4.44 -5.07
N ALA A 100 12.12 -4.97 -4.66
CA ALA A 100 11.40 -4.46 -3.51
C ALA A 100 12.11 -4.72 -2.18
N ARG A 101 11.89 -3.80 -1.25
CA ARG A 101 12.20 -3.90 0.17
C ARG A 101 10.98 -3.51 0.97
N VAL A 102 10.90 -4.01 2.19
CA VAL A 102 9.84 -3.68 3.14
C VAL A 102 10.48 -3.28 4.46
N VAL A 103 10.04 -2.17 4.99
CA VAL A 103 10.33 -1.72 6.36
C VAL A 103 9.05 -1.79 7.16
N CYS A 104 9.05 -2.56 8.25
CA CYS A 104 7.93 -2.61 9.17
C CYS A 104 8.07 -1.48 10.20
N ILE A 105 7.06 -0.63 10.28
CA ILE A 105 6.92 0.44 11.27
C ILE A 105 5.83 0.02 12.27
N PHE A 106 6.23 -0.43 13.44
CA PHE A 106 5.34 -0.84 14.52
C PHE A 106 5.05 0.36 15.43
N TRP A 107 3.89 0.98 15.27
CA TRP A 107 3.56 2.22 15.97
C TRP A 107 2.85 1.97 17.28
N GLY A 108 3.54 2.26 18.36
CA GLY A 108 3.07 2.15 19.75
C GLY A 108 3.88 1.17 20.61
N PRO A 109 3.90 1.38 21.94
CA PRO A 109 4.73 0.62 22.85
C PRO A 109 4.30 -0.85 23.02
N THR A 110 3.08 -1.23 22.61
CA THR A 110 2.62 -2.62 22.70
C THR A 110 3.39 -3.56 21.77
N TRP A 111 3.99 -3.05 20.72
CA TRP A 111 4.80 -3.80 19.77
C TRP A 111 6.24 -4.06 20.24
N ALA A 112 6.76 -3.19 21.09
CA ALA A 112 8.14 -3.28 21.58
C ALA A 112 8.35 -4.47 22.52
N SER A 113 9.62 -4.74 22.84
CA SER A 113 10.00 -5.81 23.76
C SER A 113 9.25 -5.72 25.09
N GLY A 114 8.59 -6.80 25.48
CA GLY A 114 7.74 -6.87 26.67
C GLY A 114 6.31 -6.37 26.47
N GLY A 115 5.98 -5.80 25.33
CA GLY A 115 4.62 -5.39 24.97
C GLY A 115 3.74 -6.56 24.53
N SER A 116 2.42 -6.37 24.59
CA SER A 116 1.43 -7.43 24.30
C SER A 116 1.43 -7.89 22.84
N ASP A 117 1.92 -7.06 21.92
CA ASP A 117 1.96 -7.33 20.48
C ASP A 117 3.37 -7.74 20.00
N ASN A 118 4.36 -7.79 20.88
CA ASN A 118 5.75 -8.08 20.49
C ASN A 118 5.93 -9.41 19.78
N ALA A 119 5.24 -10.48 20.24
CA ALA A 119 5.29 -11.78 19.56
C ALA A 119 4.69 -11.72 18.14
N ARG A 120 3.67 -10.86 17.91
CA ARG A 120 3.07 -10.63 16.59
C ARG A 120 4.04 -9.87 15.68
N ALA A 121 4.70 -8.83 16.20
CA ALA A 121 5.74 -8.11 15.45
C ALA A 121 6.84 -9.06 14.98
N THR A 122 7.32 -9.97 15.86
CA THR A 122 8.31 -10.98 15.52
C THR A 122 7.81 -11.92 14.41
N ALA A 123 6.55 -12.36 14.45
CA ALA A 123 5.95 -13.21 13.42
C ALA A 123 5.86 -12.48 12.06
N ILE A 124 5.40 -11.23 12.07
CA ILE A 124 5.30 -10.37 10.87
C ILE A 124 6.69 -10.14 10.24
N GLN A 125 7.70 -9.84 11.05
CA GLN A 125 9.07 -9.67 10.56
C GLN A 125 9.60 -10.95 9.92
N ALA A 126 9.40 -12.11 10.56
CA ALA A 126 9.80 -13.41 10.02
C ALA A 126 9.04 -13.76 8.73
N PHE A 127 7.75 -13.39 8.65
CA PHE A 127 6.96 -13.50 7.43
C PHE A 127 7.57 -12.67 6.30
N ARG A 128 7.80 -11.37 6.51
CA ARG A 128 8.44 -10.47 5.56
C ARG A 128 9.77 -11.02 5.04
N ASP A 129 10.61 -11.56 5.94
CA ASP A 129 11.95 -12.04 5.62
C ASP A 129 11.94 -13.23 4.64
N GLN A 130 10.89 -14.06 4.66
CA GLN A 130 10.76 -15.19 3.77
C GLN A 130 9.87 -14.92 2.54
N LEU A 131 8.96 -13.93 2.60
CA LEU A 131 7.95 -13.69 1.57
C LEU A 131 8.58 -13.51 0.18
N GLY A 132 9.51 -12.58 0.03
CA GLY A 132 10.07 -12.19 -1.27
C GLY A 132 10.89 -13.28 -1.98
N THR A 133 11.22 -14.39 -1.31
CA THR A 133 11.89 -15.56 -1.89
C THR A 133 10.98 -16.78 -1.99
N SER A 134 9.72 -16.63 -1.58
CA SER A 134 8.73 -17.71 -1.64
C SER A 134 8.17 -17.92 -3.05
N SER A 135 7.57 -19.08 -3.29
CA SER A 135 6.80 -19.35 -4.50
C SER A 135 5.60 -18.38 -4.63
N HIS A 136 5.04 -17.95 -3.49
CA HIS A 136 3.89 -17.05 -3.41
C HIS A 136 4.22 -15.59 -3.77
N TYR A 137 5.49 -15.26 -3.94
CA TYR A 137 5.95 -13.96 -4.45
C TYR A 137 6.52 -14.06 -5.86
N SER A 138 7.04 -15.23 -6.25
CA SER A 138 7.71 -15.41 -7.55
C SER A 138 6.77 -15.21 -8.75
N MET A 139 5.46 -15.32 -8.57
CA MET A 139 4.47 -15.07 -9.62
C MET A 139 4.44 -13.61 -10.06
N LEU A 140 4.91 -12.66 -9.25
CA LEU A 140 5.03 -11.24 -9.61
C LEU A 140 5.98 -11.02 -10.79
N THR A 141 6.89 -11.95 -11.06
CA THR A 141 7.88 -11.83 -12.16
C THR A 141 7.25 -11.71 -13.55
N GLN A 142 5.95 -12.05 -13.69
CA GLN A 142 5.20 -11.84 -14.92
C GLN A 142 4.76 -10.39 -15.14
N TYR A 143 4.71 -9.58 -14.06
CA TYR A 143 4.34 -8.18 -14.09
C TYR A 143 5.63 -7.34 -14.09
N TYR A 144 5.91 -6.68 -15.19
CA TYR A 144 7.16 -5.94 -15.38
C TYR A 144 6.90 -4.63 -16.12
N ASP A 145 7.84 -3.71 -15.98
CA ASP A 145 7.91 -2.48 -16.80
C ASP A 145 9.05 -2.61 -17.84
N SER A 146 10.13 -1.86 -17.67
CA SER A 146 11.37 -2.02 -18.43
C SER A 146 12.28 -3.13 -17.88
N ALA A 147 12.03 -3.60 -16.66
CA ALA A 147 12.78 -4.65 -15.97
C ALA A 147 11.83 -5.56 -15.17
N PHE A 148 12.24 -6.81 -14.99
CA PHE A 148 11.47 -7.79 -14.23
C PHE A 148 11.52 -7.53 -12.73
N ILE A 149 10.45 -7.92 -12.03
CA ILE A 149 10.42 -7.97 -10.57
C ILE A 149 11.32 -9.12 -10.12
N ASN A 150 12.26 -8.84 -9.21
CA ASN A 150 13.20 -9.80 -8.69
C ASN A 150 12.67 -10.46 -7.41
N THR A 151 12.79 -11.78 -7.33
CA THR A 151 12.58 -12.51 -6.08
C THR A 151 13.80 -12.35 -5.18
N THR A 152 13.64 -11.68 -4.06
CA THR A 152 14.72 -11.44 -3.10
C THR A 152 14.14 -11.29 -1.69
N ASN A 153 14.96 -11.49 -0.66
CA ASN A 153 14.52 -11.18 0.69
C ASN A 153 14.07 -9.70 0.76
N LEU A 154 12.85 -9.45 1.24
CA LEU A 154 12.28 -8.12 1.32
C LEU A 154 12.91 -7.27 2.44
N HIS A 155 13.60 -7.86 3.39
CA HIS A 155 14.38 -7.13 4.38
C HIS A 155 15.59 -6.49 3.71
N GLY A 156 15.61 -5.18 3.68
CA GLY A 156 16.70 -4.39 3.14
C GLY A 156 17.75 -4.02 4.18
N SER A 157 18.55 -2.99 3.87
CA SER A 157 19.51 -2.42 4.81
C SER A 157 18.91 -1.45 5.82
N GLN A 158 17.68 -0.97 5.59
CA GLN A 158 16.95 -0.13 6.53
C GLN A 158 16.32 -1.01 7.60
N ALA A 159 16.56 -0.66 8.88
CA ALA A 159 16.01 -1.42 10.00
C ALA A 159 14.51 -1.14 10.17
N ASP A 160 13.78 -2.13 10.69
CA ASP A 160 12.42 -1.92 11.17
C ASP A 160 12.39 -0.93 12.34
N TRP A 161 11.25 -0.29 12.55
CA TRP A 161 11.10 0.71 13.58
C TRP A 161 9.96 0.37 14.54
N PHE A 162 10.31 0.29 15.83
CA PHE A 162 9.35 0.22 16.92
C PHE A 162 9.18 1.64 17.48
N ASP A 163 8.21 2.40 16.98
CA ASP A 163 7.96 3.74 17.49
C ASP A 163 7.20 3.69 18.81
N THR A 164 7.95 3.80 19.88
CA THR A 164 7.42 3.85 21.25
C THR A 164 7.33 5.28 21.79
N THR A 165 7.71 6.28 21.02
CA THR A 165 7.89 7.67 21.46
C THR A 165 6.82 8.61 20.93
N ASN A 166 6.38 8.41 19.70
CA ASN A 166 5.33 9.24 19.10
C ASN A 166 3.95 8.68 19.43
N ALA A 167 3.16 9.48 20.12
CA ALA A 167 1.82 9.07 20.53
C ALA A 167 0.88 8.91 19.32
N LEU A 168 0.08 7.85 19.32
CA LEU A 168 -1.08 7.74 18.46
C LEU A 168 -2.10 8.84 18.76
N PRO A 169 -2.96 9.24 17.78
CA PRO A 169 -4.06 10.16 18.07
C PRO A 169 -4.92 9.67 19.23
N SER A 170 -5.21 10.56 20.18
CA SER A 170 -5.94 10.21 21.41
C SER A 170 -7.37 9.72 21.16
N ASN A 171 -7.98 10.11 20.04
CA ASN A 171 -9.28 9.64 19.59
C ASN A 171 -9.21 8.31 18.81
N GLY A 172 -8.02 7.74 18.62
CA GLY A 172 -7.76 6.50 17.89
C GLY A 172 -7.84 6.60 16.38
N ASN A 173 -8.21 7.76 15.81
CA ASN A 173 -8.33 7.93 14.34
C ASN A 173 -6.97 8.28 13.71
N VAL A 174 -6.37 7.32 13.04
CA VAL A 174 -5.14 7.47 12.26
C VAL A 174 -5.52 7.77 10.80
N THR A 175 -5.65 9.06 10.47
CA THR A 175 -5.95 9.47 9.09
C THR A 175 -4.78 9.20 8.17
N ASP A 176 -5.01 9.13 6.85
CA ASP A 176 -3.95 8.95 5.86
C ASP A 176 -2.84 10.01 6.00
N SER A 177 -3.18 11.26 6.27
CA SER A 177 -2.17 12.30 6.53
C SER A 177 -1.32 12.02 7.76
N VAL A 178 -1.88 11.38 8.77
CA VAL A 178 -1.18 10.97 10.01
C VAL A 178 -0.27 9.76 9.72
N VAL A 179 -0.71 8.80 8.90
CA VAL A 179 0.14 7.70 8.41
C VAL A 179 1.34 8.25 7.66
N ARG A 180 1.11 9.15 6.70
CA ARG A 180 2.20 9.79 5.95
C ARG A 180 3.18 10.55 6.85
N ALA A 181 2.69 11.20 7.89
CA ALA A 181 3.55 11.87 8.85
C ALA A 181 4.41 10.88 9.65
N GLU A 182 3.87 9.71 10.00
CA GLU A 182 4.62 8.64 10.66
C GLU A 182 5.72 8.10 9.77
N VAL A 183 5.40 7.74 8.52
CA VAL A 183 6.38 7.32 7.52
C VAL A 183 7.45 8.41 7.29
N ALA A 184 7.04 9.69 7.26
CA ALA A 184 7.98 10.80 7.10
C ALA A 184 8.95 10.92 8.29
N ARG A 185 8.53 10.63 9.53
CA ARG A 185 9.44 10.58 10.68
C ARG A 185 10.55 9.56 10.48
N TYR A 186 10.16 8.35 10.02
CA TYR A 186 11.13 7.31 9.70
C TYR A 186 12.07 7.74 8.58
N THR A 187 11.53 8.18 7.45
CA THR A 187 12.33 8.51 6.26
C THR A 187 13.21 9.75 6.44
N ASN A 188 12.82 10.70 7.28
CA ASN A 188 13.66 11.84 7.65
C ASN A 188 14.90 11.40 8.45
N ALA A 189 14.81 10.36 9.25
CA ALA A 189 15.93 9.84 10.03
C ALA A 189 16.83 8.88 9.23
N HIS A 190 16.26 8.12 8.30
CA HIS A 190 16.94 7.01 7.60
C HIS A 190 17.12 7.23 6.09
N GLY A 191 16.54 8.29 5.54
CA GLY A 191 16.49 8.53 4.10
C GLY A 191 15.35 7.78 3.40
N ILE A 192 14.92 8.31 2.26
CA ILE A 192 13.91 7.65 1.41
C ILE A 192 14.63 6.64 0.51
N ASN A 193 14.12 5.40 0.48
CA ASN A 193 14.47 4.42 -0.52
C ASN A 193 13.24 4.17 -1.41
N THR A 194 13.33 4.51 -2.68
CA THR A 194 12.20 4.43 -3.64
C THR A 194 11.78 3.00 -3.98
N SER A 195 12.60 2.02 -3.62
CA SER A 195 12.30 0.58 -3.76
C SER A 195 11.74 -0.02 -2.46
N THR A 196 11.46 0.80 -1.45
CA THR A 196 10.94 0.33 -0.16
C THR A 196 9.46 0.67 -0.01
N VAL A 197 8.66 -0.31 0.37
CA VAL A 197 7.32 -0.13 0.93
C VAL A 197 7.46 0.01 2.44
N TYR A 198 6.94 1.09 3.00
CA TYR A 198 6.95 1.35 4.44
C TYR A 198 5.60 0.94 5.01
N GLU A 199 5.55 -0.17 5.72
CA GLU A 199 4.32 -0.75 6.25
C GLU A 199 4.11 -0.37 7.71
N VAL A 200 3.00 0.34 8.00
CA VAL A 200 2.68 0.87 9.33
C VAL A 200 1.66 -0.02 10.01
N PHE A 201 2.09 -0.69 11.07
CA PHE A 201 1.26 -1.58 11.88
C PHE A 201 0.67 -0.83 13.07
N LEU A 202 -0.67 -0.86 13.20
CA LEU A 202 -1.39 -0.21 14.29
C LEU A 202 -1.74 -1.21 15.41
N PRO A 203 -1.66 -0.80 16.69
CA PRO A 203 -2.14 -1.60 17.81
C PRO A 203 -3.67 -1.56 17.89
N GLN A 204 -4.27 -2.46 18.65
CA GLN A 204 -5.72 -2.53 18.83
C GLN A 204 -6.30 -1.32 19.55
N TYR A 205 -5.57 -0.77 20.53
CA TYR A 205 -6.01 0.35 21.37
C TYR A 205 -4.93 1.42 21.50
N VAL A 206 -5.36 2.66 21.70
CA VAL A 206 -4.45 3.71 22.16
C VAL A 206 -3.85 3.26 23.50
N PRO A 207 -2.52 3.24 23.63
CA PRO A 207 -1.84 2.68 24.81
C PRO A 207 -2.36 3.26 26.13
N GLY A 208 -2.68 2.38 27.06
CA GLY A 208 -3.20 2.76 28.38
C GLY A 208 -4.67 3.18 28.41
N THR A 209 -5.40 3.01 27.31
CA THR A 209 -6.82 3.36 27.20
C THR A 209 -7.66 2.21 26.63
N SER A 210 -8.99 2.39 26.59
CA SER A 210 -9.92 1.53 25.86
C SER A 210 -10.33 2.08 24.49
N THR A 211 -9.73 3.19 24.05
CA THR A 211 -10.01 3.79 22.75
C THR A 211 -9.44 2.92 21.64
N ARG A 212 -10.29 2.43 20.75
CA ARG A 212 -9.86 1.63 19.60
C ARG A 212 -9.06 2.47 18.63
N VAL A 213 -8.00 1.88 18.08
CA VAL A 213 -7.23 2.50 16.99
C VAL A 213 -7.81 1.97 15.67
N TYR A 214 -7.97 2.86 14.72
CA TYR A 214 -8.39 2.55 13.36
C TYR A 214 -7.77 3.54 12.38
N SER A 215 -7.58 3.12 11.15
CA SER A 215 -7.19 4.03 10.09
C SER A 215 -8.40 4.62 9.37
N SER A 216 -8.24 5.81 8.78
CA SER A 216 -9.27 6.42 7.95
C SER A 216 -8.70 7.04 6.67
N SER A 217 -9.44 6.88 5.58
CA SER A 217 -9.19 7.49 4.27
C SER A 217 -10.50 8.09 3.76
N GLY A 218 -10.56 9.41 3.68
CA GLY A 218 -11.81 10.10 3.44
C GLY A 218 -12.84 9.79 4.52
N SER A 219 -14.02 9.31 4.11
CA SER A 219 -15.08 8.87 5.02
C SER A 219 -14.98 7.39 5.41
N SER A 220 -14.17 6.59 4.72
CA SER A 220 -14.00 5.16 4.96
C SER A 220 -13.04 4.89 6.11
N THR A 221 -13.30 3.86 6.90
CA THR A 221 -12.46 3.47 8.03
C THR A 221 -12.18 1.96 8.04
N SER A 222 -11.10 1.57 8.72
CA SER A 222 -10.81 0.18 9.06
C SER A 222 -11.56 -0.29 10.33
N CYS A 223 -11.32 -1.52 10.76
CA CYS A 223 -11.85 -2.09 12.00
C CYS A 223 -11.70 -1.13 13.20
N GLY A 224 -12.77 -0.93 13.94
CA GLY A 224 -12.79 -0.04 15.10
C GLY A 224 -13.29 1.37 14.80
N GLY A 225 -13.35 1.77 13.54
CA GLY A 225 -13.90 3.04 13.10
C GLY A 225 -15.39 2.97 12.76
N PRO A 226 -16.06 4.14 12.58
CA PRO A 226 -17.51 4.22 12.44
C PRO A 226 -18.04 3.78 11.06
N ASN A 227 -17.25 3.88 10.02
CA ASN A 227 -17.63 3.59 8.64
C ASN A 227 -16.71 2.52 8.05
N LEU A 228 -16.81 1.31 8.60
CA LEU A 228 -15.97 0.18 8.20
C LEU A 228 -16.14 -0.11 6.71
N ALA A 229 -15.05 -0.01 5.95
CA ALA A 229 -15.07 -0.17 4.50
C ALA A 229 -13.88 -0.98 3.96
N TYR A 230 -12.80 -1.11 4.72
CA TYR A 230 -11.58 -1.81 4.29
C TYR A 230 -10.83 -2.41 5.47
N CYS A 231 -9.88 -3.30 5.21
CA CYS A 231 -9.03 -3.93 6.23
C CYS A 231 -7.64 -3.31 6.27
N ALA A 232 -7.05 -3.03 5.13
CA ALA A 232 -5.76 -2.39 4.93
C ALA A 232 -5.82 -1.51 3.67
N TYR A 233 -4.77 -0.77 3.35
CA TYR A 233 -4.56 -0.15 2.06
C TYR A 233 -3.09 0.22 1.86
N HIS A 234 -2.66 0.28 0.60
CA HIS A 234 -1.39 0.93 0.24
C HIS A 234 -1.63 2.26 -0.47
N SER A 235 -0.58 3.07 -0.54
CA SER A 235 -0.60 4.35 -1.25
C SER A 235 0.82 4.86 -1.46
N ASN A 236 0.95 6.03 -2.07
CA ASN A 236 2.22 6.71 -2.22
C ASN A 236 2.13 8.20 -1.88
N ASN A 237 3.26 8.77 -1.49
CA ASN A 237 3.46 10.20 -1.35
C ASN A 237 4.71 10.58 -2.17
N GLY A 238 4.51 10.82 -3.45
CA GLY A 238 5.61 11.00 -4.40
C GLY A 238 6.43 9.72 -4.55
N SER A 239 7.70 9.76 -4.17
CA SER A 239 8.60 8.59 -4.25
C SER A 239 8.52 7.63 -3.06
N THR A 240 7.76 7.97 -2.02
CA THR A 240 7.59 7.13 -0.84
C THR A 240 6.35 6.24 -1.00
N LYS A 241 6.52 4.93 -0.98
CA LYS A 241 5.44 3.94 -1.02
C LYS A 241 5.18 3.48 0.41
N TYR A 242 3.91 3.38 0.80
CA TYR A 242 3.55 2.93 2.13
C TYR A 242 2.25 2.14 2.13
N SER A 243 2.09 1.32 3.15
CA SER A 243 0.82 0.69 3.49
C SER A 243 0.46 0.96 4.94
N ILE A 244 -0.79 0.73 5.27
CA ILE A 244 -1.29 0.76 6.64
C ILE A 244 -1.96 -0.57 6.95
N GLU A 245 -1.54 -1.16 8.08
CA GLU A 245 -1.98 -2.46 8.57
C GLU A 245 -2.74 -2.29 9.90
N PRO A 246 -4.04 -1.95 9.85
CA PRO A 246 -4.83 -1.80 11.06
C PRO A 246 -5.00 -3.14 11.77
N TYR A 247 -5.17 -3.09 13.09
CA TYR A 247 -5.44 -4.30 13.88
C TYR A 247 -6.78 -4.92 13.46
N PRO A 248 -6.81 -6.21 13.05
CA PRO A 248 -8.03 -6.88 12.56
C PRO A 248 -8.98 -7.21 13.71
N SER A 249 -9.61 -6.20 14.31
CA SER A 249 -10.44 -6.35 15.51
C SER A 249 -11.91 -6.68 15.24
N CYS A 250 -12.30 -6.82 13.97
CA CYS A 250 -13.68 -7.07 13.56
C CYS A 250 -13.78 -8.25 12.58
N SER A 251 -14.92 -8.90 12.53
CA SER A 251 -15.17 -10.09 11.68
C SER A 251 -15.01 -9.81 10.18
N GLY A 252 -15.25 -8.56 9.75
CA GLY A 252 -15.05 -8.14 8.36
C GLY A 252 -13.59 -8.17 7.90
N CYS A 253 -12.64 -8.26 8.84
CA CYS A 253 -11.20 -8.30 8.55
C CYS A 253 -10.51 -9.51 9.20
N GLN A 254 -11.23 -10.59 9.43
CA GLN A 254 -10.70 -11.80 10.03
C GLN A 254 -11.04 -13.04 9.21
N VAL A 255 -10.11 -13.98 9.18
CA VAL A 255 -10.33 -15.35 8.72
C VAL A 255 -10.59 -16.21 9.94
N SER A 256 -11.67 -16.97 9.93
CA SER A 256 -12.04 -17.85 11.05
C SER A 256 -10.92 -18.84 11.34
N GLY A 257 -10.50 -18.93 12.60
CA GLY A 257 -9.44 -19.84 13.05
C GLY A 257 -8.02 -19.34 12.84
N TRP A 258 -7.83 -18.18 12.19
CA TRP A 258 -6.51 -17.57 12.06
C TRP A 258 -6.14 -16.72 13.28
N THR A 259 -4.85 -16.68 13.57
CA THR A 259 -4.31 -15.75 14.57
C THR A 259 -4.36 -14.31 14.06
N VAL A 260 -4.22 -13.35 14.96
CA VAL A 260 -4.10 -11.93 14.58
C VAL A 260 -2.89 -11.71 13.67
N ALA A 261 -1.75 -12.35 13.95
CA ALA A 261 -0.56 -12.25 13.11
C ALA A 261 -0.85 -12.75 11.68
N GLN A 262 -1.47 -13.92 11.54
CA GLN A 262 -1.83 -14.48 10.23
C GLN A 262 -2.80 -13.60 9.43
N ASN A 263 -3.74 -12.92 10.09
CA ASN A 263 -4.60 -11.94 9.41
C ASN A 263 -3.80 -10.70 8.97
N MET A 264 -2.85 -10.22 9.77
CA MET A 264 -1.99 -9.09 9.38
C MET A 264 -0.97 -9.48 8.30
N GLU A 265 -0.44 -10.69 8.33
CA GLU A 265 0.42 -11.26 7.27
C GLU A 265 -0.33 -11.32 5.93
N HIS A 266 -1.61 -11.70 5.97
CA HIS A 266 -2.50 -11.71 4.82
C HIS A 266 -2.68 -10.28 4.23
N PHE A 267 -2.88 -9.27 5.06
CA PHE A 267 -2.97 -7.89 4.59
C PHE A 267 -1.62 -7.42 4.03
N MET A 268 -0.54 -7.67 4.77
CA MET A 268 0.81 -7.34 4.34
C MET A 268 1.14 -7.94 2.97
N VAL A 269 0.81 -9.20 2.70
CA VAL A 269 1.12 -9.81 1.40
C VAL A 269 0.32 -9.15 0.27
N HIS A 270 -0.94 -8.81 0.51
CA HIS A 270 -1.80 -8.11 -0.43
C HIS A 270 -1.19 -6.73 -0.77
N GLU A 271 -1.03 -5.87 0.23
CA GLU A 271 -0.58 -4.50 0.03
C GLU A 271 0.86 -4.41 -0.50
N THR A 272 1.76 -5.31 -0.04
CA THR A 272 3.13 -5.39 -0.58
C THR A 272 3.13 -5.74 -2.06
N ARG A 273 2.38 -6.78 -2.47
CA ARG A 273 2.41 -7.24 -3.87
C ARG A 273 1.80 -6.21 -4.81
N GLU A 274 0.71 -5.56 -4.43
CA GLU A 274 0.11 -4.46 -5.20
C GLU A 274 1.03 -3.24 -5.28
N ALA A 275 1.61 -2.79 -4.16
CA ALA A 275 2.60 -1.72 -4.18
C ALA A 275 3.82 -2.04 -5.04
N VAL A 276 4.15 -3.32 -5.23
CA VAL A 276 5.26 -3.76 -6.10
C VAL A 276 4.87 -3.75 -7.57
N THR A 277 3.68 -4.21 -7.91
CA THR A 277 3.21 -4.33 -9.30
C THR A 277 2.60 -3.04 -9.83
N ASP A 278 2.13 -2.16 -8.94
CA ASP A 278 1.50 -0.88 -9.30
C ASP A 278 1.88 0.25 -8.33
N ALA A 279 3.16 0.53 -8.23
CA ALA A 279 3.77 1.39 -7.22
C ALA A 279 3.17 2.82 -7.12
N ASN A 280 2.51 3.29 -8.17
CA ASN A 280 1.93 4.63 -8.26
C ASN A 280 0.45 4.61 -8.71
N GLY A 281 -0.21 3.46 -8.77
CA GLY A 281 -1.57 3.34 -9.30
C GLY A 281 -1.68 3.60 -10.80
N THR A 282 -0.64 3.25 -11.57
CA THR A 282 -0.54 3.55 -13.01
C THR A 282 0.14 2.46 -13.81
N ALA A 283 0.44 1.28 -13.19
CA ALA A 283 1.16 0.19 -13.85
C ALA A 283 0.27 -1.02 -14.18
N TRP A 284 0.02 -1.94 -13.28
CA TRP A 284 -0.70 -3.18 -13.59
C TRP A 284 -2.05 -3.27 -12.89
N TYR A 285 -3.11 -3.07 -13.65
CA TYR A 285 -4.50 -3.25 -13.20
C TYR A 285 -5.41 -3.65 -14.37
N ASP A 286 -6.61 -4.16 -14.07
CA ASP A 286 -7.60 -4.52 -15.08
C ASP A 286 -8.47 -3.32 -15.51
N SER A 287 -9.38 -3.53 -16.44
CA SER A 287 -10.28 -2.49 -16.97
C SER A 287 -11.25 -1.92 -15.92
N SER A 288 -11.44 -2.58 -14.79
CA SER A 288 -12.25 -2.12 -13.67
C SER A 288 -11.41 -1.40 -12.60
N GLY A 289 -10.08 -1.38 -12.76
CA GLY A 289 -9.14 -0.78 -11.82
C GLY A 289 -8.70 -1.72 -10.71
N ASN A 290 -8.99 -3.03 -10.81
CA ASN A 290 -8.54 -3.99 -9.81
C ASN A 290 -7.09 -4.37 -10.06
N GLU A 291 -6.31 -4.40 -9.00
CA GLU A 291 -4.93 -4.89 -8.97
C GLU A 291 -4.90 -6.42 -8.81
N ALA A 292 -3.72 -7.01 -8.76
CA ALA A 292 -3.59 -8.47 -8.80
C ALA A 292 -4.20 -9.16 -7.59
N ASP A 293 -3.98 -8.61 -6.41
CA ASP A 293 -4.45 -9.17 -5.17
C ASP A 293 -5.94 -8.91 -4.92
N ASP A 294 -6.46 -7.76 -5.37
CA ASP A 294 -7.88 -7.42 -5.37
C ASP A 294 -8.74 -8.50 -6.02
N LYS A 295 -8.29 -9.00 -7.17
CA LYS A 295 -9.00 -10.03 -7.95
C LYS A 295 -9.13 -11.35 -7.21
N CYS A 296 -8.26 -11.61 -6.24
CA CYS A 296 -8.21 -12.83 -5.45
C CYS A 296 -8.56 -12.63 -3.98
N ALA A 297 -8.95 -11.40 -3.60
CA ALA A 297 -9.26 -11.05 -2.23
C ALA A 297 -10.29 -12.01 -1.63
N TRP A 298 -10.01 -12.51 -0.43
CA TRP A 298 -10.85 -13.45 0.33
C TRP A 298 -11.15 -14.79 -0.34
N THR A 299 -10.50 -15.10 -1.47
CA THR A 299 -10.73 -16.34 -2.23
C THR A 299 -9.57 -17.30 -2.02
N GLY A 300 -9.88 -18.55 -1.59
CA GLY A 300 -8.87 -19.61 -1.49
C GLY A 300 -7.74 -19.35 -0.49
N LEU A 301 -8.00 -18.57 0.55
CA LEU A 301 -7.05 -18.24 1.61
C LEU A 301 -6.42 -19.49 2.22
N PHE A 302 -5.14 -19.44 2.54
CA PHE A 302 -4.40 -20.60 3.00
C PHE A 302 -3.30 -20.26 4.01
N ILE A 303 -2.86 -21.28 4.75
CA ILE A 303 -1.68 -21.20 5.62
C ILE A 303 -0.53 -21.94 4.94
N SER A 304 0.61 -21.28 4.78
CA SER A 304 1.85 -21.89 4.30
C SER A 304 2.97 -21.62 5.31
N ASN A 305 3.63 -22.67 5.76
CA ASN A 305 4.69 -22.61 6.79
C ASN A 305 4.29 -21.85 8.08
N GLY A 306 3.01 -21.88 8.43
CA GLY A 306 2.45 -21.19 9.60
C GLY A 306 2.02 -19.75 9.37
N TYR A 307 2.25 -19.17 8.19
CA TYR A 307 1.89 -17.81 7.81
C TYR A 307 0.60 -17.75 7.00
N GLY A 308 -0.13 -16.65 7.14
CA GLY A 308 -1.38 -16.39 6.41
C GLY A 308 -1.13 -15.80 5.03
N TYR A 309 -1.76 -16.39 4.01
CA TYR A 309 -1.66 -15.94 2.62
C TYR A 309 -3.02 -15.87 1.93
N GLN A 310 -3.08 -15.07 0.88
CA GLN A 310 -4.08 -15.20 -0.16
C GLN A 310 -3.42 -15.61 -1.50
N PRO A 311 -4.18 -16.24 -2.41
CA PRO A 311 -3.77 -16.36 -3.80
C PRO A 311 -3.64 -14.99 -4.46
N GLU A 312 -2.91 -14.93 -5.55
CA GLU A 312 -2.78 -13.74 -6.38
C GLU A 312 -3.22 -14.04 -7.81
N TRP A 313 -3.74 -13.05 -8.51
CA TRP A 313 -4.08 -13.18 -9.91
C TRP A 313 -2.82 -13.39 -10.76
N SER A 314 -2.87 -14.40 -11.60
CA SER A 314 -1.83 -14.68 -12.59
C SER A 314 -2.40 -14.54 -14.00
N ASN A 315 -1.89 -13.58 -14.75
CA ASN A 315 -2.22 -13.45 -16.17
C ASN A 315 -1.82 -14.72 -16.96
N ALA A 316 -0.71 -15.34 -16.59
CA ALA A 316 -0.23 -16.56 -17.25
C ALA A 316 -1.15 -17.76 -16.98
N ALA A 317 -1.72 -17.86 -15.78
CA ALA A 317 -2.67 -18.92 -15.41
C ALA A 317 -4.13 -18.55 -15.71
N ASN A 318 -4.42 -17.28 -15.99
CA ASN A 318 -5.76 -16.71 -16.14
C ASN A 318 -6.65 -17.04 -14.93
N GLY A 319 -6.11 -16.84 -13.73
CA GLY A 319 -6.79 -17.18 -12.47
C GLY A 319 -5.95 -16.91 -11.24
N CYS A 320 -6.58 -17.05 -10.07
CA CYS A 320 -5.91 -16.96 -8.79
C CYS A 320 -5.04 -18.20 -8.54
N VAL A 321 -3.77 -17.99 -8.20
CA VAL A 321 -2.77 -19.04 -7.94
C VAL A 321 -2.11 -18.85 -6.59
N GLN A 322 -1.59 -19.96 -6.00
CA GLN A 322 -0.91 -19.99 -4.71
C GLN A 322 0.62 -19.99 -4.87
#